data_5a098b78fe7061d9ff7d6543374276c6
#
_entry.id   5a098b78fe7061d9ff7d6543374276c6
#
_cell.length_a   1.000
_cell.length_b   1.000
_cell.length_c   1.000
_cell.angle_alpha   90.00
_cell.angle_beta   90.00
_cell.angle_gamma   90.00
#
_symmetry.space_group_name_H-M   'P 1'
#
loop_
_entity.id
_entity.type
_entity.pdbx_description
1 polymer ?
#
loop_
_entity_poly.entity_id
_entity_poly.type
_entity_poly.pdbx_seq_one_letter_code
_entity_poly.pdbx_strand_id
1 'polypeptide(L)'
;QWQRLKNCAHEKGIHLISDLPIFVAHDSADLWNYPEWFELDPDGNPIRVAGVPPDYFSPTGQRWGNPLFLWEAMESSGYSWWKLRIRILLETVDLVRIDHFRGFDQYWAIPAEEQTAENGSWIQGPGKSFFDAMLGEFGSLPVIAEDLGLITPEVNSMRKECGFPGMKVQQIAFEDEWHQPFLPHNVESLSVIFTGTHDNNTTRGWWKEASPELRRNVCRYLGFESDEENIAANLTRLAWMSSSSMAITPLQDLLNLDGNCRM
;
A
#
# COMPACT_ATOMS: atom_id res chain seq x y z
N GLN A 1 11.96 -25.03 0.06
CA GLN A 1 11.97 -24.52 -1.34
C GLN A 1 12.17 -23.00 -1.34
N TRP A 2 11.40 -22.24 -0.56
CA TRP A 2 11.48 -20.78 -0.50
C TRP A 2 12.89 -20.26 -0.17
N GLN A 3 13.54 -20.81 0.86
CA GLN A 3 14.90 -20.43 1.24
C GLN A 3 15.92 -20.61 0.09
N ARG A 4 15.76 -21.67 -0.71
CA ARG A 4 16.61 -21.88 -1.89
C ARG A 4 16.37 -20.83 -2.96
N LEU A 5 15.10 -20.41 -3.16
CA LEU A 5 14.76 -19.31 -4.06
C LEU A 5 15.37 -17.99 -3.59
N LYS A 6 15.20 -17.64 -2.30
CA LYS A 6 15.77 -16.42 -1.70
C LYS A 6 17.30 -16.40 -1.85
N ASN A 7 17.97 -17.50 -1.55
CA ASN A 7 19.41 -17.59 -1.71
C ASN A 7 19.86 -17.40 -3.17
N CYS A 8 19.15 -18.03 -4.13
CA CYS A 8 19.43 -17.86 -5.55
C CYS A 8 19.19 -16.43 -6.04
N ALA A 9 18.18 -15.73 -5.51
CA ALA A 9 17.92 -14.32 -5.78
C ALA A 9 19.10 -13.46 -5.26
N HIS A 10 19.53 -13.69 -4.01
CA HIS A 10 20.62 -12.96 -3.39
C HIS A 10 21.96 -13.14 -4.12
N GLU A 11 22.27 -14.37 -4.60
CA GLU A 11 23.45 -14.64 -5.43
C GLU A 11 23.48 -13.80 -6.72
N LYS A 12 22.31 -13.33 -7.15
CA LYS A 12 22.13 -12.47 -8.33
C LYS A 12 21.94 -11.00 -8.00
N GLY A 13 22.06 -10.60 -6.72
CA GLY A 13 21.81 -9.24 -6.25
C GLY A 13 20.32 -8.82 -6.30
N ILE A 14 19.41 -9.79 -6.30
CA ILE A 14 17.96 -9.56 -6.33
C ILE A 14 17.41 -9.65 -4.91
N HIS A 15 16.67 -8.62 -4.49
CA HIS A 15 15.95 -8.57 -3.23
C HIS A 15 14.47 -8.90 -3.43
N LEU A 16 13.88 -9.57 -2.45
CA LEU A 16 12.47 -9.95 -2.46
C LEU A 16 11.67 -8.95 -1.64
N ILE A 17 10.57 -8.47 -2.19
CA ILE A 17 9.61 -7.60 -1.50
C ILE A 17 8.30 -8.38 -1.34
N SER A 18 7.69 -8.31 -0.15
CA SER A 18 6.36 -8.87 0.09
C SER A 18 5.42 -7.81 0.62
N ASP A 19 4.14 -8.10 0.51
CA ASP A 19 3.08 -7.27 1.05
C ASP A 19 2.68 -7.72 2.45
N LEU A 20 2.33 -6.77 3.31
CA LEU A 20 1.85 -6.97 4.66
C LEU A 20 0.57 -6.15 4.85
N PRO A 21 -0.60 -6.72 4.61
CA PRO A 21 -1.86 -6.05 4.93
C PRO A 21 -1.94 -5.73 6.42
N ILE A 22 -2.38 -4.50 6.76
CA ILE A 22 -2.58 -4.17 8.18
C ILE A 22 -3.61 -5.10 8.81
N PHE A 23 -4.75 -5.32 8.16
CA PHE A 23 -5.81 -6.20 8.66
C PHE A 23 -5.70 -7.61 8.08
N VAL A 24 -6.21 -8.60 8.82
CA VAL A 24 -6.28 -9.99 8.39
C VAL A 24 -7.73 -10.38 8.08
N ALA A 25 -7.93 -11.42 7.28
CA ALA A 25 -9.27 -11.91 6.98
C ALA A 25 -9.94 -12.57 8.21
N HIS A 26 -11.26 -12.50 8.29
CA HIS A 26 -12.03 -13.13 9.36
C HIS A 26 -11.83 -14.65 9.41
N ASP A 27 -11.67 -15.30 8.27
CA ASP A 27 -11.42 -16.73 8.13
C ASP A 27 -9.92 -17.10 8.15
N SER A 28 -9.04 -16.18 8.58
CA SER A 28 -7.59 -16.41 8.64
C SER A 28 -7.20 -17.33 9.80
N ALA A 29 -6.06 -18.00 9.64
CA ALA A 29 -5.43 -18.76 10.71
C ALA A 29 -5.03 -17.88 11.91
N ASP A 30 -4.74 -16.60 11.66
CA ASP A 30 -4.39 -15.62 12.69
C ASP A 30 -5.57 -15.37 13.64
N LEU A 31 -6.76 -15.09 13.11
CA LEU A 31 -7.94 -14.88 13.94
C LEU A 31 -8.36 -16.15 14.65
N TRP A 32 -8.33 -17.29 13.97
CA TRP A 32 -8.67 -18.58 14.57
C TRP A 32 -7.76 -18.95 15.74
N ASN A 33 -6.46 -18.62 15.65
CA ASN A 33 -5.47 -18.98 16.66
C ASN A 33 -5.33 -17.95 17.79
N TYR A 34 -5.69 -16.68 17.52
CA TYR A 34 -5.49 -15.54 18.42
C TYR A 34 -6.71 -14.62 18.48
N PRO A 35 -7.94 -15.13 18.72
CA PRO A 35 -9.17 -14.31 18.70
C PRO A 35 -9.14 -13.16 19.71
N GLU A 36 -8.35 -13.26 20.77
CA GLU A 36 -8.20 -12.26 21.82
C GLU A 36 -7.58 -10.93 21.34
N TRP A 37 -7.01 -10.91 20.14
CA TRP A 37 -6.45 -9.69 19.56
C TRP A 37 -7.43 -8.92 18.67
N PHE A 38 -8.66 -9.44 18.49
CA PHE A 38 -9.64 -8.87 17.58
C PHE A 38 -10.93 -8.47 18.28
N GLU A 39 -11.61 -7.47 17.72
CA GLU A 39 -12.90 -6.99 18.21
C GLU A 39 -14.03 -7.92 17.74
N LEU A 40 -14.34 -8.93 18.55
CA LEU A 40 -15.31 -9.95 18.25
C LEU A 40 -16.45 -9.98 19.28
N ASP A 41 -17.62 -10.43 18.86
CA ASP A 41 -18.72 -10.79 19.73
C ASP A 41 -18.48 -12.17 20.42
N PRO A 42 -19.32 -12.59 21.37
CA PRO A 42 -19.17 -13.89 22.01
C PRO A 42 -19.26 -15.11 21.10
N ASP A 43 -19.85 -14.95 19.92
CA ASP A 43 -19.99 -15.99 18.90
C ASP A 43 -18.79 -16.01 17.92
N GLY A 44 -17.84 -15.07 18.06
CA GLY A 44 -16.62 -14.96 17.25
C GLY A 44 -16.81 -14.16 15.96
N ASN A 45 -17.92 -13.43 15.82
CA ASN A 45 -18.12 -12.56 14.65
C ASN A 45 -17.56 -11.15 14.92
N PRO A 46 -17.07 -10.44 13.89
CA PRO A 46 -16.62 -9.06 14.05
C PRO A 46 -17.77 -8.14 14.49
N ILE A 47 -17.55 -7.32 15.51
CA ILE A 47 -18.47 -6.26 15.92
C ILE A 47 -18.41 -5.10 14.91
N ARG A 48 -17.20 -4.75 14.49
CA ARG A 48 -16.90 -3.77 13.43
C ARG A 48 -15.87 -4.35 12.48
N VAL A 49 -15.88 -3.84 11.25
CA VAL A 49 -14.96 -4.25 10.20
C VAL A 49 -14.23 -3.05 9.61
N ALA A 50 -13.06 -3.31 9.05
CA ALA A 50 -12.24 -2.30 8.38
C ALA A 50 -12.78 -1.92 7.01
N GLY A 51 -12.45 -0.71 6.60
CA GLY A 51 -12.71 -0.18 5.27
C GLY A 51 -12.15 1.23 5.09
N VAL A 52 -12.66 1.94 4.09
CA VAL A 52 -12.42 3.36 3.87
C VAL A 52 -13.73 4.09 3.63
N PRO A 53 -13.85 5.35 4.06
CA PRO A 53 -15.08 6.13 3.89
C PRO A 53 -15.38 6.38 2.41
N PRO A 54 -16.60 6.83 2.08
CA PRO A 54 -16.90 7.41 0.78
C PRO A 54 -15.90 8.46 0.35
N ASP A 55 -15.42 8.35 -0.88
CA ASP A 55 -14.47 9.27 -1.48
C ASP A 55 -14.79 9.48 -2.97
N TYR A 56 -13.89 10.18 -3.68
CA TYR A 56 -14.02 10.44 -5.09
C TYR A 56 -14.06 9.15 -5.96
N PHE A 57 -13.35 8.10 -5.53
CA PHE A 57 -13.28 6.83 -6.26
C PHE A 57 -14.45 5.88 -5.96
N SER A 58 -15.01 5.97 -4.76
CA SER A 58 -16.11 5.11 -4.32
C SER A 58 -17.18 5.92 -3.54
N PRO A 59 -18.32 6.24 -4.15
CA PRO A 59 -19.39 7.00 -3.49
C PRO A 59 -19.94 6.36 -2.21
N THR A 60 -19.80 5.05 -2.05
CA THR A 60 -20.23 4.28 -0.87
C THR A 60 -19.06 3.87 0.03
N GLY A 61 -17.83 4.30 -0.29
CA GLY A 61 -16.62 3.82 0.32
C GLY A 61 -16.31 2.37 -0.01
N GLN A 62 -15.36 1.78 0.71
CA GLN A 62 -15.01 0.37 0.55
C GLN A 62 -15.16 -0.33 1.89
N ARG A 63 -16.00 -1.35 1.95
CA ARG A 63 -16.12 -2.25 3.09
C ARG A 63 -15.27 -3.50 2.84
N TRP A 64 -14.14 -3.61 3.52
CA TRP A 64 -13.19 -4.72 3.34
C TRP A 64 -13.63 -5.99 4.10
N GLY A 65 -14.31 -5.82 5.22
CA GLY A 65 -14.83 -6.95 6.01
C GLY A 65 -13.83 -7.57 6.97
N ASN A 66 -12.61 -7.05 7.05
CA ASN A 66 -11.59 -7.52 7.99
C ASN A 66 -11.95 -7.10 9.43
N PRO A 67 -11.83 -7.98 10.44
CA PRO A 67 -12.04 -7.63 11.84
C PRO A 67 -11.00 -6.61 12.32
N LEU A 68 -11.39 -5.74 13.24
CA LEU A 68 -10.52 -4.72 13.82
C LEU A 68 -9.69 -5.30 14.97
N PHE A 69 -8.54 -4.67 15.23
CA PHE A 69 -7.66 -5.06 16.32
C PHE A 69 -8.06 -4.40 17.64
N LEU A 70 -7.86 -5.11 18.74
CA LEU A 70 -7.87 -4.56 20.11
C LEU A 70 -6.48 -3.98 20.43
N TRP A 71 -6.17 -2.81 19.90
CA TRP A 71 -4.84 -2.20 19.98
C TRP A 71 -4.32 -2.03 21.41
N GLU A 72 -5.18 -1.70 22.38
CA GLU A 72 -4.80 -1.57 23.79
C GLU A 72 -4.34 -2.92 24.39
N ALA A 73 -5.01 -4.02 24.03
CA ALA A 73 -4.59 -5.35 24.44
C ALA A 73 -3.25 -5.74 23.81
N MET A 74 -3.09 -5.45 22.51
CA MET A 74 -1.82 -5.68 21.79
C MET A 74 -0.68 -4.87 22.40
N GLU A 75 -0.89 -3.60 22.72
CA GLU A 75 0.11 -2.75 23.38
C GLU A 75 0.51 -3.29 24.75
N SER A 76 -0.48 -3.71 25.55
CA SER A 76 -0.24 -4.31 26.86
C SER A 76 0.60 -5.59 26.79
N SER A 77 0.54 -6.32 25.68
CA SER A 77 1.41 -7.47 25.38
C SER A 77 2.79 -7.10 24.83
N GLY A 78 3.06 -5.81 24.66
CA GLY A 78 4.24 -5.31 23.93
C GLY A 78 4.21 -5.62 22.45
N TYR A 79 3.02 -5.73 21.84
CA TYR A 79 2.77 -6.09 20.45
C TYR A 79 3.37 -7.45 20.04
N SER A 80 3.32 -8.44 20.93
CA SER A 80 3.99 -9.74 20.76
C SER A 80 3.59 -10.47 19.46
N TRP A 81 2.30 -10.45 19.11
CA TRP A 81 1.79 -11.04 17.88
C TRP A 81 2.35 -10.32 16.63
N TRP A 82 2.37 -8.99 16.62
CA TRP A 82 2.93 -8.21 15.51
C TRP A 82 4.44 -8.43 15.34
N LYS A 83 5.18 -8.51 16.45
CA LYS A 83 6.61 -8.84 16.42
C LYS A 83 6.85 -10.20 15.80
N LEU A 84 6.04 -11.22 16.16
CA LEU A 84 6.13 -12.54 15.56
C LEU A 84 5.82 -12.49 14.04
N ARG A 85 4.73 -11.82 13.65
CA ARG A 85 4.30 -11.67 12.26
C ARG A 85 5.39 -11.03 11.39
N ILE A 86 5.96 -9.91 11.85
CA ILE A 86 7.03 -9.22 11.14
C ILE A 86 8.30 -10.07 11.08
N ARG A 87 8.69 -10.74 12.16
CA ARG A 87 9.88 -11.60 12.19
C ARG A 87 9.78 -12.72 11.16
N ILE A 88 8.67 -13.46 11.14
CA ILE A 88 8.45 -14.53 10.16
C ILE A 88 8.51 -14.00 8.73
N LEU A 89 7.92 -12.82 8.50
CA LEU A 89 7.94 -12.22 7.17
C LEU A 89 9.36 -11.83 6.73
N LEU A 90 10.15 -11.19 7.60
CA LEU A 90 11.54 -10.81 7.32
C LEU A 90 12.49 -12.01 7.14
N GLU A 91 12.15 -13.18 7.68
CA GLU A 91 12.88 -14.42 7.35
C GLU A 91 12.67 -14.82 5.88
N THR A 92 11.51 -14.48 5.31
CA THR A 92 11.14 -14.89 3.95
C THR A 92 11.49 -13.86 2.88
N VAL A 93 11.48 -12.57 3.20
CA VAL A 93 11.74 -11.47 2.25
C VAL A 93 12.76 -10.48 2.80
N ASP A 94 13.13 -9.49 1.99
CA ASP A 94 14.15 -8.49 2.32
C ASP A 94 13.53 -7.12 2.63
N LEU A 95 12.39 -6.80 1.98
CA LEU A 95 11.61 -5.59 2.21
C LEU A 95 10.13 -5.96 2.36
N VAL A 96 9.40 -5.12 3.07
CA VAL A 96 7.97 -5.31 3.33
C VAL A 96 7.21 -4.04 2.93
N ARG A 97 6.25 -4.16 2.03
CA ARG A 97 5.27 -3.09 1.83
C ARG A 97 4.17 -3.25 2.87
N ILE A 98 4.02 -2.27 3.74
CA ILE A 98 2.87 -2.21 4.65
C ILE A 98 1.71 -1.56 3.90
N ASP A 99 0.70 -2.37 3.65
CA ASP A 99 -0.54 -1.94 3.02
C ASP A 99 -1.41 -1.17 4.00
N HIS A 100 -2.04 -0.09 3.51
CA HIS A 100 -2.85 0.83 4.31
C HIS A 100 -2.13 1.38 5.55
N PHE A 101 -0.92 1.91 5.37
CA PHE A 101 -0.07 2.43 6.45
C PHE A 101 -0.78 3.47 7.33
N ARG A 102 -1.67 4.29 6.73
CA ARG A 102 -2.45 5.26 7.49
C ARG A 102 -3.29 4.64 8.62
N GLY A 103 -3.66 3.37 8.50
CA GLY A 103 -4.44 2.64 9.50
C GLY A 103 -3.75 2.53 10.85
N PHE A 104 -2.43 2.72 10.92
CA PHE A 104 -1.72 2.81 12.20
C PHE A 104 -1.92 4.17 12.89
N ASP A 105 -2.26 5.24 12.16
CA ASP A 105 -2.68 6.51 12.75
C ASP A 105 -4.19 6.49 13.03
N GLN A 106 -5.00 6.39 11.98
CA GLN A 106 -6.45 6.28 12.07
C GLN A 106 -6.98 5.34 10.97
N TYR A 107 -7.94 4.52 11.32
CA TYR A 107 -8.62 3.62 10.40
C TYR A 107 -10.14 3.82 10.45
N TRP A 108 -10.80 3.49 9.33
CA TRP A 108 -12.24 3.60 9.21
C TRP A 108 -12.91 2.31 9.69
N ALA A 109 -13.71 2.42 10.75
CA ALA A 109 -14.43 1.32 11.39
C ALA A 109 -15.90 1.36 11.00
N ILE A 110 -16.41 0.27 10.46
CA ILE A 110 -17.78 0.13 9.94
C ILE A 110 -18.50 -0.89 10.82
N PRO A 111 -19.72 -0.63 11.35
CA PRO A 111 -20.52 -1.64 12.01
C PRO A 111 -20.68 -2.89 11.13
N ALA A 112 -20.52 -4.08 11.69
CA ALA A 112 -20.43 -5.30 10.88
C ALA A 112 -21.72 -5.62 10.09
N GLU A 113 -22.88 -5.14 10.56
CA GLU A 113 -24.18 -5.27 9.92
C GLU A 113 -24.36 -4.36 8.69
N GLU A 114 -23.56 -3.31 8.53
CA GLU A 114 -23.64 -2.39 7.40
C GLU A 114 -23.16 -3.05 6.12
N GLN A 115 -23.82 -2.75 5.00
CA GLN A 115 -23.48 -3.30 3.68
C GLN A 115 -22.47 -2.42 2.91
N THR A 116 -22.39 -1.13 3.27
CA THR A 116 -21.48 -0.13 2.67
C THR A 116 -20.62 0.50 3.74
N ALA A 117 -19.67 1.33 3.34
CA ALA A 117 -18.80 2.03 4.27
C ALA A 117 -19.30 3.43 4.67
N GLU A 118 -20.54 3.81 4.31
CA GLU A 118 -21.08 5.16 4.54
C GLU A 118 -21.25 5.47 6.03
N ASN A 119 -21.70 4.49 6.82
CA ASN A 119 -21.99 4.65 8.25
C ASN A 119 -20.82 4.17 9.15
N GLY A 120 -19.61 4.55 8.80
CA GLY A 120 -18.43 4.26 9.63
C GLY A 120 -18.00 5.43 10.51
N SER A 121 -16.89 5.22 11.21
CA SER A 121 -16.24 6.26 12.03
C SER A 121 -14.73 6.10 12.03
N TRP A 122 -13.99 7.21 12.12
CA TRP A 122 -12.55 7.19 12.33
C TRP A 122 -12.23 6.76 13.76
N ILE A 123 -11.36 5.75 13.87
CA ILE A 123 -10.84 5.24 15.14
C ILE A 123 -9.33 5.45 15.17
N GLN A 124 -8.81 5.88 16.33
CA GLN A 124 -7.38 6.07 16.54
C GLN A 124 -6.67 4.71 16.52
N GLY A 125 -5.61 4.61 15.71
CA GLY A 125 -4.69 3.49 15.70
C GLY A 125 -3.62 3.59 16.79
N PRO A 126 -2.67 2.64 16.84
CA PRO A 126 -1.62 2.62 17.86
C PRO A 126 -0.56 3.71 17.65
N GLY A 127 -0.54 4.34 16.50
CA GLY A 127 0.37 5.44 16.19
C GLY A 127 1.84 5.08 16.25
N LYS A 128 2.64 6.06 16.62
CA LYS A 128 4.10 5.94 16.70
C LYS A 128 4.55 4.90 17.72
N SER A 129 3.80 4.67 18.82
CA SER A 129 4.19 3.69 19.85
C SER A 129 4.38 2.28 19.31
N PHE A 130 3.57 1.90 18.31
CA PHE A 130 3.72 0.64 17.60
C PHE A 130 5.08 0.55 16.89
N PHE A 131 5.43 1.56 16.10
CA PHE A 131 6.69 1.55 15.35
C PHE A 131 7.91 1.67 16.26
N ASP A 132 7.82 2.42 17.36
CA ASP A 132 8.87 2.47 18.38
C ASP A 132 9.12 1.09 19.00
N ALA A 133 8.06 0.32 19.29
CA ALA A 133 8.16 -1.04 19.79
C ALA A 133 8.76 -2.01 18.75
N MET A 134 8.43 -1.84 17.47
CA MET A 134 9.02 -2.64 16.37
C MET A 134 10.49 -2.28 16.14
N LEU A 135 10.83 -0.99 16.09
CA LEU A 135 12.21 -0.53 15.95
C LEU A 135 13.06 -0.94 17.16
N GLY A 136 12.49 -0.92 18.36
CA GLY A 136 13.16 -1.42 19.56
C GLY A 136 13.47 -2.93 19.50
N GLU A 137 12.64 -3.72 18.85
CA GLU A 137 12.84 -5.17 18.68
C GLU A 137 13.83 -5.49 17.56
N PHE A 138 13.70 -4.84 16.41
CA PHE A 138 14.42 -5.22 15.19
C PHE A 138 15.61 -4.29 14.87
N GLY A 139 15.76 -3.17 15.57
CA GLY A 139 16.79 -2.15 15.31
C GLY A 139 16.50 -1.31 14.07
N SER A 140 16.09 -1.94 12.98
CA SER A 140 15.65 -1.27 11.74
C SER A 140 14.53 -2.08 11.08
N LEU A 141 13.67 -1.41 10.32
CA LEU A 141 12.59 -2.05 9.57
C LEU A 141 12.73 -1.70 8.09
N PRO A 142 12.95 -2.68 7.22
CA PRO A 142 12.98 -2.48 5.78
C PRO A 142 11.55 -2.37 5.22
N VAL A 143 10.89 -1.26 5.49
CA VAL A 143 9.47 -1.03 5.20
C VAL A 143 9.29 0.00 4.11
N ILE A 144 8.38 -0.26 3.18
CA ILE A 144 7.75 0.70 2.26
C ILE A 144 6.33 0.94 2.80
N ALA A 145 5.99 2.19 3.07
CA ALA A 145 4.66 2.55 3.56
C ALA A 145 3.72 2.86 2.39
N GLU A 146 2.61 2.14 2.28
CA GLU A 146 1.54 2.53 1.37
C GLU A 146 0.81 3.74 1.98
N ASP A 147 1.06 4.93 1.39
CA ASP A 147 0.52 6.23 1.78
C ASP A 147 -0.29 6.85 0.63
N LEU A 148 -1.21 6.05 0.05
CA LEU A 148 -2.12 6.49 -1.00
C LEU A 148 -3.48 6.92 -0.42
N GLY A 149 -4.24 7.72 -1.17
CA GLY A 149 -5.56 8.22 -0.76
C GLY A 149 -5.50 9.43 0.17
N LEU A 150 -6.38 9.49 1.17
CA LEU A 150 -6.49 10.61 2.10
C LEU A 150 -5.38 10.55 3.17
N ILE A 151 -4.25 11.17 2.90
CA ILE A 151 -3.10 11.18 3.80
C ILE A 151 -3.02 12.50 4.56
N THR A 152 -3.06 12.41 5.90
CA THR A 152 -2.96 13.55 6.80
C THR A 152 -1.51 13.95 7.08
N PRO A 153 -1.25 15.18 7.55
CA PRO A 153 0.09 15.57 8.00
C PRO A 153 0.67 14.66 9.08
N GLU A 154 -0.17 14.12 9.97
CA GLU A 154 0.20 13.20 11.05
C GLU A 154 0.74 11.89 10.51
N VAL A 155 0.06 11.28 9.52
CA VAL A 155 0.52 10.07 8.82
C VAL A 155 1.87 10.32 8.14
N ASN A 156 2.02 11.45 7.43
CA ASN A 156 3.29 11.81 6.80
C ASN A 156 4.42 12.01 7.81
N SER A 157 4.14 12.66 8.95
CA SER A 157 5.12 12.85 10.03
C SER A 157 5.58 11.50 10.57
N MET A 158 4.64 10.64 10.95
CA MET A 158 4.90 9.30 11.48
C MET A 158 5.76 8.48 10.50
N ARG A 159 5.41 8.46 9.22
CA ARG A 159 6.16 7.77 8.17
C ARG A 159 7.62 8.27 8.07
N LYS A 160 7.78 9.60 8.02
CA LYS A 160 9.11 10.25 7.91
C LYS A 160 9.96 10.05 9.17
N GLU A 161 9.37 10.13 10.35
CA GLU A 161 10.05 9.87 11.62
C GLU A 161 10.55 8.41 11.72
N CYS A 162 9.80 7.46 11.16
CA CYS A 162 10.23 6.07 11.04
C CYS A 162 11.26 5.83 9.92
N GLY A 163 11.50 6.82 9.05
CA GLY A 163 12.41 6.70 7.91
C GLY A 163 11.85 5.84 6.77
N PHE A 164 10.54 5.64 6.70
CA PHE A 164 9.92 4.79 5.69
C PHE A 164 9.66 5.54 4.37
N PRO A 165 10.12 5.02 3.22
CA PRO A 165 9.70 5.55 1.93
C PRO A 165 8.20 5.37 1.71
N GLY A 166 7.54 6.42 1.20
CA GLY A 166 6.14 6.36 0.77
C GLY A 166 6.00 5.92 -0.68
N MET A 167 4.79 5.63 -1.12
CA MET A 167 4.49 5.19 -2.48
C MET A 167 4.05 6.36 -3.38
N LYS A 168 4.48 6.32 -4.63
CA LYS A 168 4.06 7.25 -5.69
C LYS A 168 3.66 6.46 -6.93
N VAL A 169 2.41 6.61 -7.38
CA VAL A 169 1.86 5.88 -8.53
C VAL A 169 1.68 6.85 -9.70
N GLN A 170 2.36 6.59 -10.82
CA GLN A 170 2.36 7.50 -11.96
C GLN A 170 1.00 7.61 -12.65
N GLN A 171 0.20 6.56 -12.68
CA GLN A 171 -1.13 6.63 -13.31
C GLN A 171 -2.03 7.68 -12.65
N ILE A 172 -1.83 7.97 -11.36
CA ILE A 172 -2.57 9.00 -10.62
C ILE A 172 -2.00 10.40 -10.91
N ALA A 173 -0.74 10.51 -11.34
CA ALA A 173 -0.01 11.77 -11.39
C ALA A 173 -0.54 12.79 -12.42
N PHE A 174 -1.31 12.36 -13.42
CA PHE A 174 -1.66 13.18 -14.60
C PHE A 174 -3.14 13.59 -14.63
N GLU A 175 -3.92 13.23 -13.61
CA GLU A 175 -5.37 13.50 -13.57
C GLU A 175 -5.70 14.97 -13.36
N ASP A 176 -4.87 15.68 -12.59
CA ASP A 176 -5.04 17.09 -12.25
C ASP A 176 -3.82 17.96 -12.62
N GLU A 177 -3.77 19.20 -12.10
CA GLU A 177 -2.75 20.20 -12.40
C GLU A 177 -1.32 19.77 -11.97
N TRP A 178 -0.33 20.43 -12.56
CA TRP A 178 1.12 20.19 -12.51
C TRP A 178 1.79 20.15 -11.10
N HIS A 179 1.04 20.34 -10.03
CA HIS A 179 1.55 20.35 -8.65
C HIS A 179 1.34 19.05 -7.87
N GLN A 180 0.89 18.03 -8.53
CA GLN A 180 0.62 16.75 -7.89
C GLN A 180 1.90 16.14 -7.30
N PRO A 181 1.84 15.63 -6.06
CA PRO A 181 3.00 15.02 -5.40
C PRO A 181 3.48 13.72 -6.06
N PHE A 182 2.70 13.19 -7.00
CA PHE A 182 3.03 11.98 -7.76
C PHE A 182 3.79 12.26 -9.07
N LEU A 183 3.85 13.50 -9.51
CA LEU A 183 4.63 13.85 -10.72
C LEU A 183 6.12 13.64 -10.44
N PRO A 184 6.87 12.97 -11.34
CA PRO A 184 8.27 12.58 -11.11
C PRO A 184 9.20 13.70 -10.65
N HIS A 185 8.97 14.95 -11.08
CA HIS A 185 9.78 16.08 -10.64
C HIS A 185 9.43 16.62 -9.23
N ASN A 186 8.27 16.24 -8.68
CA ASN A 186 7.82 16.60 -7.32
C ASN A 186 8.09 15.49 -6.29
N VAL A 187 8.49 14.33 -6.76
CA VAL A 187 8.67 13.15 -5.91
C VAL A 187 9.86 13.37 -4.96
N GLU A 188 9.64 13.18 -3.66
CA GLU A 188 10.71 13.21 -2.67
C GLU A 188 11.59 11.95 -2.76
N SER A 189 12.88 12.06 -2.38
CA SER A 189 13.80 10.93 -2.43
C SER A 189 13.41 9.77 -1.51
N LEU A 190 12.78 10.07 -0.35
CA LEU A 190 12.24 9.05 0.56
C LEU A 190 10.91 8.51 0.04
N SER A 191 10.94 7.88 -1.11
CA SER A 191 9.77 7.29 -1.76
C SER A 191 10.16 6.15 -2.70
N VAL A 192 9.14 5.37 -3.08
CA VAL A 192 9.18 4.36 -4.15
C VAL A 192 8.16 4.77 -5.19
N ILE A 193 8.59 4.91 -6.44
CA ILE A 193 7.70 5.25 -7.56
C ILE A 193 7.30 3.99 -8.32
N PHE A 194 6.03 3.91 -8.68
CA PHE A 194 5.43 2.80 -9.45
C PHE A 194 4.84 3.35 -10.75
N THR A 195 4.91 2.61 -11.84
CA THR A 195 4.11 2.91 -13.05
C THR A 195 2.63 2.66 -12.76
N GLY A 196 2.31 1.58 -12.09
CA GLY A 196 1.03 1.16 -11.54
C GLY A 196 1.26 0.04 -10.53
N THR A 197 0.22 -0.34 -9.77
CA THR A 197 0.23 -1.45 -8.81
C THR A 197 -0.77 -2.53 -9.23
N HIS A 198 -0.94 -3.60 -8.43
CA HIS A 198 -1.99 -4.61 -8.64
C HIS A 198 -3.41 -4.02 -8.50
N ASP A 199 -3.58 -2.87 -7.84
CA ASP A 199 -4.86 -2.18 -7.72
C ASP A 199 -5.22 -1.37 -8.98
N ASN A 200 -4.23 -1.07 -9.82
CA ASN A 200 -4.39 -0.32 -11.05
C ASN A 200 -4.57 -1.24 -12.27
N ASN A 201 -5.06 -0.69 -13.37
CA ASN A 201 -4.98 -1.35 -14.66
C ASN A 201 -3.51 -1.41 -15.14
N THR A 202 -3.17 -2.30 -16.09
CA THR A 202 -1.88 -2.20 -16.78
C THR A 202 -1.75 -0.81 -17.40
N THR A 203 -0.54 -0.29 -17.55
CA THR A 203 -0.34 1.05 -18.13
C THR A 203 -0.93 1.17 -19.54
N ARG A 204 -0.85 0.11 -20.34
CA ARG A 204 -1.50 0.07 -21.66
C ARG A 204 -3.03 0.09 -21.54
N GLY A 205 -3.61 -0.70 -20.63
CA GLY A 205 -5.04 -0.73 -20.35
C GLY A 205 -5.56 0.62 -19.85
N TRP A 206 -4.87 1.20 -18.88
CA TRP A 206 -5.15 2.53 -18.36
C TRP A 206 -5.12 3.59 -19.48
N TRP A 207 -4.12 3.55 -20.37
CA TRP A 207 -4.02 4.45 -21.49
C TRP A 207 -5.22 4.37 -22.43
N LYS A 208 -5.72 3.16 -22.70
CA LYS A 208 -6.91 2.94 -23.54
C LYS A 208 -8.16 3.57 -22.95
N GLU A 209 -8.30 3.50 -21.64
CA GLU A 209 -9.44 4.04 -20.89
C GLU A 209 -9.30 5.54 -20.61
N ALA A 210 -8.09 6.08 -20.73
CA ALA A 210 -7.77 7.47 -20.45
C ALA A 210 -8.54 8.44 -21.35
N SER A 211 -9.05 9.51 -20.75
CA SER A 211 -9.71 10.58 -21.49
C SER A 211 -8.74 11.25 -22.48
N PRO A 212 -9.23 11.89 -23.55
CA PRO A 212 -8.38 12.67 -24.44
C PRO A 212 -7.60 13.78 -23.72
N GLU A 213 -8.15 14.32 -22.64
CA GLU A 213 -7.49 15.34 -21.82
C GLU A 213 -6.31 14.76 -21.04
N LEU A 214 -6.52 13.63 -20.36
CA LEU A 214 -5.47 12.93 -19.63
C LEU A 214 -4.31 12.52 -20.56
N ARG A 215 -4.62 11.97 -21.74
CA ARG A 215 -3.59 11.64 -22.74
C ARG A 215 -2.80 12.88 -23.16
N ARG A 216 -3.46 14.03 -23.39
CA ARG A 216 -2.77 15.28 -23.69
C ARG A 216 -1.87 15.74 -22.55
N ASN A 217 -2.30 15.62 -21.30
CA ASN A 217 -1.49 15.97 -20.13
C ASN A 217 -0.22 15.11 -20.05
N VAL A 218 -0.36 13.80 -20.24
CA VAL A 218 0.79 12.87 -20.29
C VAL A 218 1.75 13.24 -21.43
N CYS A 219 1.27 13.39 -22.66
CA CYS A 219 2.10 13.76 -23.82
C CYS A 219 2.80 15.10 -23.62
N ARG A 220 2.10 16.10 -23.05
CA ARG A 220 2.69 17.40 -22.72
C ARG A 220 3.79 17.25 -21.67
N TYR A 221 3.60 16.41 -20.67
CA TYR A 221 4.61 16.14 -19.64
C TYR A 221 5.84 15.41 -20.21
N LEU A 222 5.61 14.41 -21.07
CA LEU A 222 6.67 13.69 -21.77
C LEU A 222 7.45 14.57 -22.76
N GLY A 223 6.81 15.61 -23.30
CA GLY A 223 7.37 16.48 -24.35
C GLY A 223 7.25 15.92 -25.77
N PHE A 224 6.54 14.80 -25.95
CA PHE A 224 6.30 14.13 -27.23
C PHE A 224 5.02 13.31 -27.19
N GLU A 225 4.49 12.97 -28.37
CA GLU A 225 3.31 12.11 -28.49
C GLU A 225 3.62 10.66 -28.10
N SER A 226 2.67 10.02 -27.42
CA SER A 226 2.71 8.62 -27.02
C SER A 226 1.46 7.90 -27.48
N ASP A 227 1.58 6.60 -27.68
CA ASP A 227 0.51 5.70 -28.10
C ASP A 227 0.47 4.43 -27.24
N GLU A 228 -0.46 3.52 -27.53
CA GLU A 228 -0.64 2.26 -26.82
C GLU A 228 0.59 1.35 -26.85
N GLU A 229 1.42 1.43 -27.90
CA GLU A 229 2.58 0.58 -28.06
C GLU A 229 3.78 1.07 -27.23
N ASN A 230 3.81 2.37 -26.87
CA ASN A 230 4.97 3.01 -26.28
C ASN A 230 4.72 3.51 -24.84
N ILE A 231 3.47 3.71 -24.43
CA ILE A 231 3.15 4.37 -23.15
C ILE A 231 3.74 3.67 -21.94
N ALA A 232 3.69 2.33 -21.87
CA ALA A 232 4.23 1.58 -20.75
C ALA A 232 5.77 1.74 -20.64
N ALA A 233 6.47 1.68 -21.76
CA ALA A 233 7.91 1.94 -21.81
C ALA A 233 8.25 3.39 -21.44
N ASN A 234 7.44 4.36 -21.88
CA ASN A 234 7.63 5.77 -21.57
C ASN A 234 7.43 6.07 -20.09
N LEU A 235 6.38 5.54 -19.44
CA LEU A 235 6.18 5.70 -18.01
C LEU A 235 7.24 4.93 -17.20
N THR A 236 7.64 3.73 -17.62
CA THR A 236 8.75 3.00 -16.99
C THR A 236 10.03 3.84 -17.00
N ARG A 237 10.39 4.41 -18.15
CA ARG A 237 11.56 5.30 -18.26
C ARG A 237 11.42 6.52 -17.37
N LEU A 238 10.24 7.11 -17.32
CA LEU A 238 9.96 8.29 -16.49
C LEU A 238 10.10 7.97 -15.00
N ALA A 239 9.63 6.78 -14.55
CA ALA A 239 9.81 6.32 -13.19
C ALA A 239 11.31 6.19 -12.83
N TRP A 240 12.10 5.60 -13.71
CA TRP A 240 13.55 5.41 -13.50
C TRP A 240 14.35 6.71 -13.54
N MET A 241 13.81 7.76 -14.12
CA MET A 241 14.42 9.10 -14.15
C MET A 241 14.02 9.98 -12.96
N SER A 242 13.11 9.51 -12.10
CA SER A 242 12.67 10.26 -10.92
C SER A 242 13.74 10.33 -9.83
N SER A 243 13.50 11.17 -8.82
CA SER A 243 14.36 11.27 -7.62
C SER A 243 14.05 10.23 -6.54
N SER A 244 13.07 9.34 -6.75
CA SER A 244 12.73 8.26 -5.82
C SER A 244 13.92 7.35 -5.54
N SER A 245 14.01 6.82 -4.32
CA SER A 245 15.05 5.85 -3.94
C SER A 245 14.91 4.51 -4.68
N MET A 246 13.71 4.20 -5.16
CA MET A 246 13.41 2.96 -5.88
C MET A 246 12.31 3.21 -6.91
N ALA A 247 12.38 2.50 -8.05
CA ALA A 247 11.32 2.46 -9.05
C ALA A 247 10.88 1.02 -9.29
N ILE A 248 9.59 0.76 -9.22
CA ILE A 248 8.97 -0.55 -9.43
C ILE A 248 8.03 -0.48 -10.62
N THR A 249 8.15 -1.44 -11.51
CA THR A 249 7.31 -1.56 -12.71
C THR A 249 6.72 -2.96 -12.76
N PRO A 250 5.39 -3.11 -12.89
CA PRO A 250 4.76 -4.41 -13.11
C PRO A 250 5.34 -5.12 -14.33
N LEU A 251 5.46 -6.44 -14.27
CA LEU A 251 5.93 -7.23 -15.42
C LEU A 251 5.04 -7.02 -16.64
N GLN A 252 3.75 -6.83 -16.42
CA GLN A 252 2.78 -6.51 -17.46
C GLN A 252 3.13 -5.25 -18.23
N ASP A 253 3.61 -4.21 -17.54
CA ASP A 253 4.03 -2.95 -18.17
C ASP A 253 5.35 -3.12 -18.93
N LEU A 254 6.31 -3.87 -18.39
CA LEU A 254 7.56 -4.19 -19.10
C LEU A 254 7.32 -4.97 -20.41
N LEU A 255 6.27 -5.80 -20.43
CA LEU A 255 5.86 -6.57 -21.60
C LEU A 255 4.79 -5.87 -22.45
N ASN A 256 4.39 -4.65 -22.10
CA ASN A 256 3.33 -3.86 -22.74
C ASN A 256 2.01 -4.63 -22.89
N LEU A 257 1.60 -5.36 -21.84
CA LEU A 257 0.39 -6.18 -21.88
C LEU A 257 -0.87 -5.33 -21.64
N ASP A 258 -1.98 -5.79 -22.23
CA ASP A 258 -3.29 -5.13 -22.12
C ASP A 258 -3.96 -5.38 -20.76
N GLY A 259 -5.03 -4.63 -20.48
CA GLY A 259 -5.79 -4.69 -19.22
C GLY A 259 -6.35 -6.07 -18.86
N ASN A 260 -6.59 -6.94 -19.84
CA ASN A 260 -6.99 -8.34 -19.59
C ASN A 260 -5.87 -9.21 -18.96
N CYS A 261 -4.64 -8.69 -18.87
CA CYS A 261 -3.51 -9.32 -18.20
C CYS A 261 -3.26 -8.76 -16.79
N ARG A 262 -4.15 -7.91 -16.28
CA ARG A 262 -4.12 -7.45 -14.90
C ARG A 262 -4.23 -8.65 -13.94
N MET A 263 -3.44 -8.64 -12.85
CA MET A 263 -3.55 -9.63 -11.77
C MET A 263 -4.70 -9.29 -10.83
#